data_d84fdcee409929739e6cd25da0bda721
#
_entry.id   d84fdcee409929739e6cd25da0bda721
#
_cell.length_a   1.000
_cell.length_b   1.000
_cell.length_c   1.000
_cell.angle_alpha   90.00
_cell.angle_beta   90.00
_cell.angle_gamma   90.00
#
_symmetry.space_group_name_H-M   'P 1'
#
loop_
_entity.id
_entity.type
_entity.pdbx_description
1 polymer ?
#
loop_
_entity_poly.entity_id
_entity_poly.type
_entity_poly.pdbx_seq_one_letter_code
_entity_poly.pdbx_strand_id
1 'polypeptide(L)'
;MKKMKTTVMLMAALIIIFLGCKKNNLTASSDSDYEYLPQDVKQSCTVSDAEFNSWFKTGKVTENGLVEPANSVTFPHNNNCDFYKWSEQMFLWITSPSSGEYGNQGTIMESPVFYNVSPQDPVTKKRTLQAHKPNILLRATGSITQDGPNRLPVIIDKAGKMFEVEAQKSDEKVKTEANKLVQVGSVKANANGLHSFFDTKGTIIKNPKPVIESKVDPSEIVQEFKVGKKSIFIDVNGKEVQSEQGQAGSDGVLMGENKSLVYYITMVNDVYAYFLTGVNEGKLNGNQFPTTASARDSILAYAKTKGWAAAPDPDALAIELKTSWVEVTGLSNADTYITIKAIIPTYDKSNPNKWVENGERTAKLALVGMHVVGSVAGHPEMIWATFEHEKNSPNDAYTYVDKNNNVKKVPADTGKGWLFNANANDTTGPQNIQNMTVSGDSILITNPKLLSPTARRIMAWGVASNTVPNGEDKTPADSNSEIISINNAVRGMLVGKDIRKNYLFIGATWTFGGAGPNGNVYPYGAVNDSIPHGDAIGTGQLSNSTMETYVQPSSTASTDSTAISCFSCHHHKSGLKPGDLSHVFEDLISLPPNTQTVVK
;
A
#
# COMPACT_ATOMS: atom_id res chain seq x y z
N MET A 1 -31.90 -33.49 -70.47
CA MET A 1 -31.29 -32.22 -70.04
C MET A 1 -31.97 -31.54 -68.87
N LYS A 2 -33.15 -31.98 -68.35
CA LYS A 2 -33.83 -31.29 -67.19
C LYS A 2 -33.41 -31.79 -65.79
N LYS A 3 -32.79 -33.03 -65.69
CA LYS A 3 -32.39 -33.54 -64.37
C LYS A 3 -31.00 -33.07 -63.87
N MET A 4 -30.17 -32.53 -64.74
CA MET A 4 -28.82 -32.11 -64.39
C MET A 4 -28.77 -30.65 -63.79
N LYS A 5 -29.80 -29.83 -64.10
CA LYS A 5 -29.86 -28.48 -63.56
C LYS A 5 -30.34 -28.42 -62.09
N THR A 6 -31.10 -29.38 -61.60
CA THR A 6 -31.63 -29.45 -60.26
C THR A 6 -30.59 -29.88 -59.23
N THR A 7 -29.66 -30.75 -59.62
CA THR A 7 -28.59 -31.28 -58.76
C THR A 7 -27.47 -30.23 -58.48
N VAL A 8 -27.19 -29.38 -59.49
CA VAL A 8 -26.21 -28.28 -59.35
C VAL A 8 -26.75 -27.17 -58.44
N MET A 9 -28.08 -26.90 -58.48
CA MET A 9 -28.70 -25.91 -57.63
C MET A 9 -28.80 -26.34 -56.16
N LEU A 10 -28.96 -27.65 -55.88
CA LEU A 10 -28.95 -28.22 -54.54
C LEU A 10 -27.54 -28.22 -53.93
N MET A 11 -26.48 -28.45 -54.71
CA MET A 11 -25.10 -28.36 -54.25
C MET A 11 -24.65 -26.92 -53.94
N ALA A 12 -25.14 -25.95 -54.73
CA ALA A 12 -24.86 -24.54 -54.45
C ALA A 12 -25.57 -24.03 -53.17
N ALA A 13 -26.79 -24.53 -52.87
CA ALA A 13 -27.50 -24.19 -51.64
C ALA A 13 -26.89 -24.84 -50.39
N LEU A 14 -26.31 -26.06 -50.50
CA LEU A 14 -25.59 -26.66 -49.35
C LEU A 14 -24.24 -25.99 -49.05
N ILE A 15 -23.56 -25.42 -50.03
CA ILE A 15 -22.29 -24.70 -49.82
C ILE A 15 -22.52 -23.35 -49.16
N ILE A 16 -23.66 -22.72 -49.38
CA ILE A 16 -24.00 -21.40 -48.74
C ILE A 16 -24.39 -21.60 -47.27
N ILE A 17 -24.93 -22.74 -46.85
CA ILE A 17 -25.27 -23.03 -45.46
C ILE A 17 -24.04 -23.32 -44.59
N PHE A 18 -22.92 -23.79 -45.19
CA PHE A 18 -21.66 -24.01 -44.43
C PHE A 18 -20.75 -22.79 -44.33
N LEU A 19 -21.05 -21.68 -45.02
CA LEU A 19 -20.28 -20.43 -44.92
C LEU A 19 -20.84 -19.43 -43.87
N GLY A 20 -21.92 -19.78 -43.18
CA GLY A 20 -22.60 -18.91 -42.20
C GLY A 20 -22.20 -19.13 -40.73
N CYS A 21 -21.31 -20.09 -40.42
CA CYS A 21 -20.79 -20.31 -39.06
C CYS A 21 -19.26 -20.27 -39.01
N LYS A 22 -18.63 -19.20 -39.52
CA LYS A 22 -17.35 -18.80 -38.99
C LYS A 22 -17.63 -18.08 -37.68
N LYS A 23 -17.59 -18.79 -36.55
CA LYS A 23 -17.14 -18.19 -35.33
C LYS A 23 -15.88 -17.38 -35.66
N ASN A 24 -15.92 -16.10 -35.48
CA ASN A 24 -14.71 -15.34 -35.36
C ASN A 24 -13.93 -15.91 -34.16
N ASN A 25 -13.13 -16.93 -34.43
CA ASN A 25 -11.97 -17.17 -33.62
C ASN A 25 -11.10 -15.92 -33.87
N LEU A 26 -11.26 -14.92 -33.04
CA LEU A 26 -10.19 -13.99 -32.80
C LEU A 26 -9.02 -14.89 -32.40
N THR A 27 -8.11 -15.12 -33.35
CA THR A 27 -6.77 -15.60 -33.04
C THR A 27 -6.21 -14.51 -32.13
N ALA A 28 -6.22 -14.79 -30.83
CA ALA A 28 -5.46 -14.02 -29.88
C ALA A 28 -4.02 -14.00 -30.41
N SER A 29 -3.51 -12.80 -30.64
CA SER A 29 -2.09 -12.61 -30.88
C SER A 29 -1.35 -13.14 -29.67
N SER A 30 -0.31 -13.91 -29.88
CA SER A 30 0.48 -14.65 -28.89
C SER A 30 1.29 -13.79 -27.91
N ASP A 31 0.90 -12.55 -27.68
CA ASP A 31 1.56 -11.60 -26.78
C ASP A 31 0.69 -11.07 -25.63
N SER A 32 -0.51 -11.65 -25.41
CA SER A 32 -1.42 -11.24 -24.33
C SER A 32 -1.97 -12.44 -23.54
N ASP A 33 -1.11 -13.37 -23.16
CA ASP A 33 -1.49 -14.53 -22.33
C ASP A 33 -1.69 -14.17 -20.85
N TYR A 34 -2.06 -12.92 -20.56
CA TYR A 34 -2.33 -12.47 -19.21
C TYR A 34 -3.77 -11.98 -19.06
N GLU A 35 -4.68 -12.92 -19.09
CA GLU A 35 -6.02 -12.72 -18.54
C GLU A 35 -5.93 -12.93 -17.02
N TYR A 36 -5.40 -11.92 -16.30
CA TYR A 36 -5.11 -11.98 -14.87
C TYR A 36 -6.34 -12.22 -14.00
N LEU A 37 -7.51 -11.88 -14.50
CA LEU A 37 -8.73 -11.89 -13.73
C LEU A 37 -9.74 -12.86 -14.35
N PRO A 38 -10.27 -13.82 -13.56
CA PRO A 38 -11.34 -14.69 -14.00
C PRO A 38 -12.53 -13.92 -14.55
N GLN A 39 -12.87 -14.09 -15.82
CA GLN A 39 -13.99 -13.40 -16.47
C GLN A 39 -15.35 -14.05 -16.13
N ASP A 40 -15.34 -15.27 -15.63
CA ASP A 40 -16.53 -15.99 -15.18
C ASP A 40 -16.83 -15.79 -13.70
N VAL A 41 -16.16 -14.84 -13.03
CA VAL A 41 -16.39 -14.52 -11.62
C VAL A 41 -17.84 -14.10 -11.35
N LYS A 42 -18.36 -14.46 -10.18
CA LYS A 42 -19.65 -13.95 -9.69
C LYS A 42 -19.61 -12.43 -9.58
N GLN A 43 -20.60 -11.78 -10.17
CA GLN A 43 -20.74 -10.33 -10.21
C GLN A 43 -21.25 -9.80 -8.84
N SER A 44 -20.43 -9.93 -7.78
CA SER A 44 -20.80 -9.59 -6.41
C SER A 44 -20.54 -8.12 -6.05
N CYS A 45 -19.62 -7.47 -6.77
CA CYS A 45 -19.40 -6.03 -6.67
C CYS A 45 -19.23 -5.45 -8.07
N THR A 46 -20.18 -4.62 -8.50
CA THR A 46 -20.20 -4.05 -9.85
C THR A 46 -20.54 -2.58 -9.81
N VAL A 47 -20.18 -1.87 -10.87
CA VAL A 47 -20.59 -0.50 -11.16
C VAL A 47 -21.47 -0.52 -12.39
N SER A 48 -22.61 0.14 -12.38
CA SER A 48 -23.44 0.26 -13.58
C SER A 48 -22.85 1.26 -14.57
N ASP A 49 -23.19 1.13 -15.87
CA ASP A 49 -22.76 2.09 -16.89
C ASP A 49 -23.14 3.53 -16.54
N ALA A 50 -24.35 3.74 -15.99
CA ALA A 50 -24.82 5.07 -15.60
C ALA A 50 -24.01 5.63 -14.43
N GLU A 51 -23.74 4.82 -13.41
CA GLU A 51 -22.91 5.19 -12.26
C GLU A 51 -21.48 5.50 -12.71
N PHE A 52 -20.86 4.62 -13.52
CA PHE A 52 -19.50 4.83 -13.99
C PHE A 52 -19.35 6.08 -14.87
N ASN A 53 -20.30 6.32 -15.77
CA ASN A 53 -20.33 7.54 -16.55
C ASN A 53 -20.44 8.80 -15.68
N SER A 54 -21.19 8.74 -14.56
CA SER A 54 -21.33 9.88 -13.64
C SER A 54 -20.04 10.21 -12.86
N TRP A 55 -19.08 9.31 -12.79
CA TRP A 55 -17.76 9.60 -12.20
C TRP A 55 -16.95 10.56 -13.06
N PHE A 56 -17.20 10.62 -14.37
CA PHE A 56 -16.45 11.48 -15.27
C PHE A 56 -17.01 12.89 -15.30
N LYS A 57 -16.15 13.90 -15.24
CA LYS A 57 -16.51 15.34 -15.28
C LYS A 57 -17.46 15.70 -16.43
N THR A 58 -17.36 15.00 -17.53
CA THR A 58 -18.21 15.20 -18.72
C THR A 58 -19.54 14.44 -18.66
N GLY A 59 -19.77 13.63 -17.62
CA GLY A 59 -20.91 12.71 -17.54
C GLY A 59 -20.81 11.52 -18.50
N LYS A 60 -19.64 11.31 -19.11
CA LYS A 60 -19.39 10.22 -20.06
C LYS A 60 -17.94 9.77 -19.99
N VAL A 61 -17.74 8.45 -20.05
CA VAL A 61 -16.40 7.85 -20.13
C VAL A 61 -15.67 8.32 -21.39
N THR A 62 -14.44 8.79 -21.22
CA THR A 62 -13.50 9.11 -22.30
C THR A 62 -12.13 8.55 -21.97
N GLU A 63 -11.32 8.21 -22.99
CA GLU A 63 -9.96 7.69 -22.80
C GLU A 63 -9.11 8.67 -21.98
N ASN A 64 -8.56 8.20 -20.88
CA ASN A 64 -7.84 9.02 -19.89
C ASN A 64 -8.63 10.26 -19.42
N GLY A 65 -9.98 10.14 -19.38
CA GLY A 65 -10.86 11.27 -19.04
C GLY A 65 -10.71 11.69 -17.58
N LEU A 66 -11.00 12.98 -17.34
CA LEU A 66 -11.04 13.54 -15.99
C LEU A 66 -12.21 12.94 -15.21
N VAL A 67 -11.89 12.32 -14.09
CA VAL A 67 -12.85 11.77 -13.11
C VAL A 67 -12.98 12.75 -11.94
N GLU A 68 -14.17 12.91 -11.40
CA GLU A 68 -14.43 13.63 -10.16
C GLU A 68 -14.20 12.71 -8.96
N PRO A 69 -13.74 13.22 -7.80
CA PRO A 69 -13.56 12.39 -6.61
C PRO A 69 -14.90 11.85 -6.11
N ALA A 70 -14.86 10.74 -5.42
CA ALA A 70 -16.03 10.27 -4.68
C ALA A 70 -16.41 11.29 -3.59
N ASN A 71 -17.72 11.49 -3.39
CA ASN A 71 -18.20 12.34 -2.30
C ASN A 71 -18.06 11.63 -0.96
N SER A 72 -17.00 11.93 -0.24
CA SER A 72 -16.68 11.34 1.07
C SER A 72 -17.62 11.85 2.18
N VAL A 73 -18.25 13.01 2.01
CA VAL A 73 -19.19 13.58 3.01
C VAL A 73 -20.52 12.82 3.03
N THR A 74 -20.99 12.37 1.87
CA THR A 74 -22.26 11.64 1.71
C THR A 74 -22.03 10.16 1.35
N PHE A 75 -20.89 9.63 1.76
CA PHE A 75 -20.47 8.28 1.45
C PHE A 75 -21.50 7.23 1.92
N PRO A 76 -22.03 6.39 1.02
CA PRO A 76 -22.85 5.25 1.42
C PRO A 76 -21.92 4.13 1.92
N HIS A 77 -22.18 3.60 3.10
CA HIS A 77 -21.39 2.52 3.70
C HIS A 77 -22.28 1.34 4.12
N ASN A 78 -23.12 0.91 3.17
CA ASN A 78 -24.09 -0.16 3.43
C ASN A 78 -23.47 -1.56 3.31
N ASN A 79 -22.39 -1.69 2.52
CA ASN A 79 -21.72 -2.96 2.26
C ASN A 79 -20.28 -2.72 1.79
N ASN A 80 -19.47 -3.78 1.72
CA ASN A 80 -18.07 -3.72 1.29
C ASN A 80 -17.90 -3.08 -0.11
N CYS A 81 -18.83 -3.33 -1.02
CA CYS A 81 -18.73 -2.82 -2.38
C CYS A 81 -18.77 -1.27 -2.45
N ASP A 82 -19.44 -0.60 -1.51
CA ASP A 82 -19.42 0.86 -1.44
C ASP A 82 -17.99 1.39 -1.20
N PHE A 83 -17.24 0.72 -0.31
CA PHE A 83 -15.83 1.06 -0.02
C PHE A 83 -14.92 0.79 -1.22
N TYR A 84 -15.15 -0.30 -1.93
CA TYR A 84 -14.37 -0.65 -3.12
C TYR A 84 -14.65 0.31 -4.29
N LYS A 85 -15.90 0.73 -4.49
CA LYS A 85 -16.29 1.75 -5.47
C LYS A 85 -15.65 3.10 -5.16
N TRP A 86 -15.69 3.52 -3.89
CA TRP A 86 -15.00 4.73 -3.44
C TRP A 86 -13.51 4.67 -3.78
N SER A 87 -12.87 3.56 -3.46
CA SER A 87 -11.44 3.35 -3.71
C SER A 87 -11.11 3.47 -5.21
N GLU A 88 -11.86 2.80 -6.07
CA GLU A 88 -11.69 2.86 -7.53
C GLU A 88 -11.91 4.27 -8.08
N GLN A 89 -12.98 4.95 -7.67
CA GLN A 89 -13.25 6.31 -8.13
C GLN A 89 -12.16 7.28 -7.69
N MET A 90 -11.66 7.16 -6.46
CA MET A 90 -10.56 7.98 -5.95
C MET A 90 -9.25 7.73 -6.72
N PHE A 91 -8.90 6.48 -7.00
CA PHE A 91 -7.75 6.15 -7.84
C PHE A 91 -7.87 6.77 -9.24
N LEU A 92 -9.03 6.63 -9.87
CA LEU A 92 -9.29 7.20 -11.19
C LEU A 92 -9.20 8.73 -11.18
N TRP A 93 -9.71 9.39 -10.13
CA TRP A 93 -9.59 10.84 -9.95
C TRP A 93 -8.13 11.27 -9.81
N ILE A 94 -7.41 10.72 -8.84
CA ILE A 94 -6.00 11.07 -8.52
C ILE A 94 -5.10 10.90 -9.73
N THR A 95 -5.36 9.91 -10.57
CA THR A 95 -4.58 9.58 -11.77
C THR A 95 -5.14 10.20 -13.05
N SER A 96 -6.24 10.96 -12.98
CA SER A 96 -6.76 11.71 -14.11
C SER A 96 -5.80 12.82 -14.54
N PRO A 97 -5.78 13.19 -15.82
CA PRO A 97 -5.05 14.37 -16.27
C PRO A 97 -5.58 15.63 -15.59
N SER A 98 -4.71 16.47 -15.08
CA SER A 98 -5.09 17.76 -14.52
C SER A 98 -5.53 18.71 -15.64
N SER A 99 -6.67 19.40 -15.44
CA SER A 99 -7.18 20.40 -16.36
C SER A 99 -8.09 21.40 -15.64
N GLY A 100 -8.27 22.57 -16.20
CA GLY A 100 -9.16 23.59 -15.62
C GLY A 100 -8.71 24.05 -14.24
N GLU A 101 -9.51 23.81 -13.22
CA GLU A 101 -9.27 24.20 -11.82
C GLU A 101 -8.06 23.51 -11.19
N TYR A 102 -7.64 22.37 -11.72
CA TYR A 102 -6.43 21.64 -11.28
C TYR A 102 -5.13 22.12 -11.98
N GLY A 103 -5.24 23.07 -12.89
CA GLY A 103 -4.12 23.46 -13.77
C GLY A 103 -4.04 22.56 -15.02
N ASN A 104 -2.91 22.59 -15.73
CA ASN A 104 -2.76 21.88 -17.01
C ASN A 104 -1.44 21.09 -17.06
N GLN A 105 -1.01 20.50 -15.95
CA GLN A 105 0.26 19.78 -15.89
C GLN A 105 0.10 18.43 -15.18
N GLY A 106 0.47 17.37 -15.86
CA GLY A 106 0.51 16.03 -15.31
C GLY A 106 -0.88 15.51 -14.89
N THR A 107 -0.91 14.81 -13.79
CA THR A 107 -2.12 14.23 -13.18
C THR A 107 -2.62 15.09 -12.01
N ILE A 108 -3.81 14.76 -11.49
CA ILE A 108 -4.35 15.45 -10.30
C ILE A 108 -3.38 15.39 -9.11
N MET A 109 -2.70 14.25 -8.89
CA MET A 109 -1.70 14.13 -7.81
C MET A 109 -0.48 15.03 -8.01
N GLU A 110 -0.22 15.54 -9.23
CA GLU A 110 0.83 16.52 -9.53
C GLU A 110 0.29 17.96 -9.57
N SER A 111 -0.99 18.16 -9.29
CA SER A 111 -1.67 19.46 -9.29
C SER A 111 -1.54 20.18 -7.93
N PRO A 112 -1.87 21.48 -7.86
CA PRO A 112 -1.89 22.24 -6.60
C PRO A 112 -2.86 21.70 -5.53
N VAL A 113 -3.73 20.75 -5.85
CA VAL A 113 -4.60 20.06 -4.87
C VAL A 113 -3.79 19.23 -3.88
N PHE A 114 -2.62 18.72 -4.32
CA PHE A 114 -1.77 17.90 -3.48
C PHE A 114 -0.49 18.63 -3.06
N TYR A 115 -0.03 18.28 -1.87
CA TYR A 115 1.25 18.71 -1.30
C TYR A 115 2.16 17.53 -1.16
N ASN A 116 3.40 17.65 -1.62
CA ASN A 116 4.44 16.66 -1.37
C ASN A 116 4.93 16.78 0.07
N VAL A 117 5.03 15.65 0.77
CA VAL A 117 5.62 15.56 2.11
C VAL A 117 7.13 15.42 1.97
N SER A 118 7.90 16.32 2.59
CA SER A 118 9.36 16.24 2.57
C SER A 118 9.88 15.00 3.31
N PRO A 119 11.11 14.54 3.00
CA PRO A 119 11.83 13.66 3.92
C PRO A 119 11.85 14.27 5.32
N GLN A 120 12.00 13.43 6.34
CA GLN A 120 12.14 13.90 7.72
C GLN A 120 13.48 14.60 7.89
N ASP A 121 13.47 15.79 8.44
CA ASP A 121 14.69 16.48 8.81
C ASP A 121 15.43 15.69 9.92
N PRO A 122 16.71 15.34 9.74
CA PRO A 122 17.40 14.46 10.68
C PRO A 122 17.63 15.06 12.07
N VAL A 123 17.56 16.39 12.19
CA VAL A 123 17.80 17.11 13.44
C VAL A 123 16.48 17.41 14.15
N THR A 124 15.56 18.07 13.46
CA THR A 124 14.29 18.52 14.04
C THR A 124 13.23 17.43 14.08
N LYS A 125 13.43 16.33 13.33
CA LYS A 125 12.45 15.26 13.13
C LYS A 125 11.13 15.74 12.52
N LYS A 126 11.13 16.92 11.88
CA LYS A 126 9.95 17.51 11.25
C LYS A 126 9.98 17.34 9.75
N ARG A 127 8.79 17.46 9.16
CA ARG A 127 8.54 17.41 7.72
C ARG A 127 7.81 18.69 7.27
N THR A 128 7.98 19.05 6.03
CA THR A 128 7.31 20.21 5.41
C THR A 128 6.36 19.76 4.32
N LEU A 129 5.34 20.57 4.09
CA LEU A 129 4.41 20.44 2.96
C LEU A 129 4.86 21.35 1.82
N GLN A 130 5.15 20.75 0.68
CA GLN A 130 5.52 21.47 -0.54
C GLN A 130 4.36 21.42 -1.53
N ALA A 131 3.74 22.58 -1.79
CA ALA A 131 2.70 22.68 -2.81
C ALA A 131 3.27 22.37 -4.21
N HIS A 132 2.53 21.61 -4.98
CA HIS A 132 2.88 21.36 -6.37
C HIS A 132 2.65 22.65 -7.18
N LYS A 133 3.65 23.06 -7.93
CA LYS A 133 3.62 24.24 -8.79
C LYS A 133 4.25 23.91 -10.15
N PRO A 134 3.87 24.61 -11.22
CA PRO A 134 4.55 24.47 -12.49
C PRO A 134 6.08 24.60 -12.35
N ASN A 135 6.82 23.67 -12.95
CA ASN A 135 8.29 23.59 -12.93
C ASN A 135 8.94 23.25 -11.57
N ILE A 136 8.18 22.93 -10.54
CA ILE A 136 8.72 22.35 -9.31
C ILE A 136 8.52 20.84 -9.37
N LEU A 137 9.64 20.11 -9.41
CA LEU A 137 9.59 18.65 -9.46
C LEU A 137 9.31 18.06 -8.08
N LEU A 138 8.57 16.96 -8.06
CA LEU A 138 8.40 16.13 -6.89
C LEU A 138 9.77 15.57 -6.47
N ARG A 139 9.95 15.36 -5.18
CA ARG A 139 11.14 14.72 -4.62
C ARG A 139 10.75 13.34 -4.12
N ALA A 140 11.36 12.33 -4.70
CA ALA A 140 11.18 10.95 -4.27
C ALA A 140 12.30 10.52 -3.32
N THR A 141 11.99 9.66 -2.38
CA THR A 141 12.96 9.07 -1.44
C THR A 141 13.31 7.65 -1.87
N GLY A 142 14.55 7.22 -1.60
CA GLY A 142 15.01 5.87 -1.97
C GLY A 142 14.42 4.76 -1.08
N SER A 143 13.97 5.10 0.10
CA SER A 143 13.24 4.23 1.02
C SER A 143 12.54 5.09 2.06
N ILE A 144 11.48 4.58 2.66
CA ILE A 144 10.74 5.27 3.73
C ILE A 144 10.84 4.38 4.96
N THR A 145 11.43 4.89 6.03
CA THR A 145 11.36 4.21 7.32
C THR A 145 9.90 4.09 7.72
N GLN A 146 9.41 2.90 7.90
CA GLN A 146 8.08 2.69 8.47
C GLN A 146 8.25 2.47 9.96
N ASP A 147 7.66 3.36 10.72
CA ASP A 147 7.63 3.28 12.17
C ASP A 147 6.33 2.60 12.61
N GLY A 148 6.35 1.96 13.77
CA GLY A 148 5.17 1.41 14.41
C GLY A 148 4.31 2.50 15.08
N PRO A 149 3.26 2.10 15.81
CA PRO A 149 2.32 3.01 16.47
C PRO A 149 2.98 4.02 17.43
N ASN A 150 4.14 3.68 17.95
CA ASN A 150 4.90 4.55 18.86
C ASN A 150 6.06 5.26 18.17
N ARG A 151 6.11 5.19 16.81
CA ARG A 151 7.15 5.79 15.97
C ARG A 151 8.54 5.25 16.21
N LEU A 152 8.60 4.00 16.61
CA LEU A 152 9.81 3.23 16.64
C LEU A 152 9.89 2.34 15.39
N PRO A 153 11.10 2.08 14.86
CA PRO A 153 11.27 1.11 13.78
C PRO A 153 10.66 -0.23 14.15
N VAL A 154 10.12 -0.95 13.19
CA VAL A 154 9.44 -2.24 13.42
C VAL A 154 10.26 -3.41 12.90
N ILE A 155 10.18 -4.53 13.62
CA ILE A 155 10.60 -5.85 13.14
C ILE A 155 9.44 -6.83 13.23
N ILE A 156 9.53 -7.90 12.45
CA ILE A 156 8.53 -8.98 12.46
C ILE A 156 9.22 -10.28 12.82
N ASP A 157 8.63 -11.04 13.74
CA ASP A 157 9.15 -12.34 14.11
C ASP A 157 8.67 -13.44 13.13
N LYS A 158 9.19 -14.67 13.32
CA LYS A 158 8.86 -15.83 12.49
C LYS A 158 7.38 -16.25 12.54
N ALA A 159 6.64 -15.81 13.54
CA ALA A 159 5.22 -16.06 13.66
C ALA A 159 4.37 -14.97 13.01
N GLY A 160 5.00 -13.93 12.46
CA GLY A 160 4.31 -12.78 11.85
C GLY A 160 3.94 -11.69 12.86
N LYS A 161 4.33 -11.83 14.13
CA LYS A 161 4.07 -10.80 15.14
C LYS A 161 5.03 -9.63 14.96
N MET A 162 4.47 -8.42 14.93
CA MET A 162 5.22 -7.17 14.86
C MET A 162 5.70 -6.73 16.23
N PHE A 163 6.91 -6.17 16.27
CA PHE A 163 7.49 -5.52 17.44
C PHE A 163 8.12 -4.20 17.03
N GLU A 164 7.96 -3.20 17.85
CA GLU A 164 8.70 -1.95 17.73
C GLU A 164 10.06 -2.08 18.38
N VAL A 165 11.08 -1.49 17.75
CA VAL A 165 12.46 -1.62 18.18
C VAL A 165 12.89 -0.36 18.93
N GLU A 166 13.12 -0.47 20.21
CA GLU A 166 13.80 0.57 20.98
C GLU A 166 15.32 0.38 20.88
N ALA A 167 15.99 1.35 20.23
CA ALA A 167 17.44 1.30 20.05
C ALA A 167 18.15 1.37 21.40
N GLN A 168 19.20 0.59 21.51
CA GLN A 168 20.06 0.59 22.69
C GLN A 168 20.69 1.97 22.92
N LYS A 169 20.60 2.47 24.15
CA LYS A 169 21.38 3.62 24.59
C LYS A 169 22.80 3.21 24.97
N SER A 170 23.71 4.17 25.01
CA SER A 170 25.16 3.99 25.17
C SER A 170 25.62 3.16 26.38
N ASP A 171 24.74 2.81 27.29
CA ASP A 171 25.06 2.17 28.56
C ASP A 171 24.67 0.69 28.68
N GLU A 172 24.43 -0.01 27.60
CA GLU A 172 24.18 -1.48 27.49
C GLU A 172 23.75 -2.17 28.81
N LYS A 173 22.68 -1.70 29.44
CA LYS A 173 22.17 -2.25 30.70
C LYS A 173 20.95 -3.10 30.47
N VAL A 174 20.85 -4.20 31.22
CA VAL A 174 19.65 -5.04 31.29
C VAL A 174 19.21 -5.17 32.74
N LYS A 175 17.93 -5.47 32.95
CA LYS A 175 17.41 -5.84 34.29
C LYS A 175 17.57 -7.34 34.49
N THR A 176 18.06 -7.76 35.63
CA THR A 176 18.04 -9.18 36.06
C THR A 176 16.63 -9.58 36.49
N GLU A 177 16.41 -10.87 36.76
CA GLU A 177 15.14 -11.38 37.35
C GLU A 177 14.76 -10.64 38.62
N ALA A 178 15.73 -10.18 39.40
CA ALA A 178 15.52 -9.38 40.61
C ALA A 178 15.35 -7.87 40.31
N ASN A 179 15.09 -7.47 39.06
CA ASN A 179 14.98 -6.08 38.59
C ASN A 179 16.21 -5.20 38.87
N LYS A 180 17.37 -5.79 39.11
CA LYS A 180 18.64 -5.05 39.30
C LYS A 180 19.23 -4.69 37.93
N LEU A 181 19.60 -3.44 37.71
CA LEU A 181 20.33 -3.01 36.53
C LEU A 181 21.75 -3.55 36.53
N VAL A 182 22.14 -4.24 35.47
CA VAL A 182 23.47 -4.80 35.26
C VAL A 182 23.97 -4.41 33.87
N GLN A 183 25.21 -3.96 33.80
CA GLN A 183 25.83 -3.65 32.52
C GLN A 183 26.20 -4.92 31.78
N VAL A 184 25.84 -4.98 30.49
CA VAL A 184 26.23 -6.08 29.61
C VAL A 184 27.68 -5.90 29.17
N GLY A 185 28.53 -6.83 29.48
CA GLY A 185 29.96 -6.83 29.09
C GLY A 185 30.20 -7.58 27.77
N SER A 186 29.43 -8.64 27.51
CA SER A 186 29.51 -9.38 26.25
C SER A 186 28.24 -10.19 25.99
N VAL A 187 27.98 -10.48 24.70
CA VAL A 187 26.91 -11.35 24.24
C VAL A 187 27.52 -12.44 23.36
N LYS A 188 27.18 -13.70 23.58
CA LYS A 188 27.73 -14.85 22.84
C LYS A 188 26.61 -15.76 22.36
N ALA A 189 26.69 -16.20 21.11
CA ALA A 189 25.79 -17.22 20.58
C ALA A 189 26.00 -18.57 21.28
N ASN A 190 24.93 -19.25 21.62
CA ASN A 190 24.96 -20.63 22.15
C ASN A 190 24.78 -21.64 20.98
N ALA A 191 24.87 -22.93 21.31
CA ALA A 191 24.77 -24.01 20.32
C ALA A 191 23.43 -24.07 19.58
N ASN A 192 22.37 -23.44 20.11
CA ASN A 192 21.04 -23.41 19.53
C ASN A 192 20.78 -22.11 18.69
N GLY A 193 21.85 -21.33 18.45
CA GLY A 193 21.74 -20.07 17.69
C GLY A 193 21.17 -18.90 18.48
N LEU A 194 20.73 -19.10 19.74
CA LEU A 194 20.29 -18.04 20.63
C LEU A 194 21.50 -17.44 21.36
N HIS A 195 21.30 -16.26 21.96
CA HIS A 195 22.38 -15.52 22.59
C HIS A 195 22.29 -15.54 24.12
N SER A 196 23.45 -15.63 24.76
CA SER A 196 23.63 -15.52 26.21
C SER A 196 24.35 -14.21 26.54
N PHE A 197 23.85 -13.51 27.53
CA PHE A 197 24.37 -12.23 28.00
C PHE A 197 25.25 -12.41 29.21
N PHE A 198 26.35 -11.69 29.26
CA PHE A 198 27.34 -11.73 30.35
C PHE A 198 27.59 -10.32 30.88
N ASP A 199 27.75 -10.18 32.17
CA ASP A 199 28.15 -8.90 32.79
C ASP A 199 29.62 -8.54 32.48
N THR A 200 30.06 -7.39 32.95
CA THR A 200 31.44 -6.90 32.78
C THR A 200 32.48 -7.77 33.48
N LYS A 201 32.06 -8.67 34.38
CA LYS A 201 32.93 -9.66 35.07
C LYS A 201 32.90 -11.02 34.38
N GLY A 202 32.13 -11.16 33.29
CA GLY A 202 31.97 -12.42 32.58
C GLY A 202 30.98 -13.39 33.22
N THR A 203 30.17 -12.96 34.19
CA THR A 203 29.13 -13.78 34.79
C THR A 203 27.87 -13.77 33.90
N ILE A 204 27.25 -14.93 33.69
CA ILE A 204 26.03 -15.03 32.90
C ILE A 204 24.88 -14.25 33.55
N ILE A 205 24.24 -13.42 32.79
CA ILE A 205 23.01 -12.71 33.19
C ILE A 205 21.84 -13.61 32.82
N LYS A 206 21.19 -14.21 33.80
CA LYS A 206 20.00 -15.05 33.60
C LYS A 206 18.79 -14.19 33.31
N ASN A 207 18.00 -14.56 32.28
CA ASN A 207 16.79 -13.90 31.83
C ASN A 207 16.95 -12.36 31.76
N PRO A 208 17.87 -11.87 30.91
CA PRO A 208 18.12 -10.43 30.79
C PRO A 208 16.87 -9.73 30.25
N LYS A 209 16.24 -8.92 31.09
CA LYS A 209 15.09 -8.10 30.67
C LYS A 209 15.58 -6.76 30.14
N PRO A 210 15.07 -6.28 29.02
CA PRO A 210 15.43 -4.99 28.46
C PRO A 210 15.05 -3.83 29.38
N VAL A 211 15.74 -2.72 29.24
CA VAL A 211 15.39 -1.44 29.87
C VAL A 211 14.63 -0.62 28.84
N ILE A 212 13.33 -0.81 28.77
CA ILE A 212 12.45 -0.08 27.88
C ILE A 212 12.03 1.22 28.58
N GLU A 213 12.28 2.36 27.94
CA GLU A 213 11.91 3.69 28.44
C GLU A 213 10.61 4.20 27.81
N SER A 214 10.17 3.57 26.75
CA SER A 214 8.92 3.89 26.05
C SER A 214 7.72 3.77 27.01
N LYS A 215 6.80 4.73 26.95
CA LYS A 215 5.60 4.78 27.80
C LYS A 215 4.44 3.91 27.30
N VAL A 216 4.70 3.05 26.33
CA VAL A 216 3.73 2.22 25.62
C VAL A 216 3.68 0.81 26.18
N ASP A 217 2.73 0.00 25.68
CA ASP A 217 2.61 -1.40 26.10
C ASP A 217 3.94 -2.13 25.85
N PRO A 218 4.63 -2.53 26.90
CA PRO A 218 5.95 -3.14 26.73
C PRO A 218 5.91 -4.52 26.07
N SER A 219 4.74 -5.13 25.90
CA SER A 219 4.61 -6.46 25.25
C SER A 219 4.84 -6.41 23.73
N GLU A 220 4.78 -5.23 23.12
CA GLU A 220 4.97 -4.99 21.69
C GLU A 220 6.32 -4.37 21.36
N ILE A 221 7.18 -4.18 22.36
CA ILE A 221 8.49 -3.56 22.19
C ILE A 221 9.59 -4.57 22.45
N VAL A 222 10.62 -4.52 21.60
CA VAL A 222 11.88 -5.20 21.80
C VAL A 222 13.02 -4.20 21.90
N GLN A 223 14.03 -4.51 22.71
CA GLN A 223 15.26 -3.73 22.74
C GLN A 223 16.29 -4.36 21.80
N GLU A 224 16.89 -3.52 20.96
CA GLU A 224 18.01 -3.92 20.10
C GLU A 224 19.33 -3.93 20.90
N PHE A 225 20.13 -5.00 20.75
CA PHE A 225 21.49 -5.09 21.21
C PHE A 225 22.42 -5.35 20.01
N LYS A 226 23.42 -4.51 19.82
CA LYS A 226 24.39 -4.68 18.72
C LYS A 226 25.56 -5.55 19.16
N VAL A 227 25.75 -6.68 18.48
CA VAL A 227 26.84 -7.61 18.69
C VAL A 227 27.66 -7.71 17.40
N GLY A 228 28.71 -6.91 17.31
CA GLY A 228 29.47 -6.76 16.08
C GLY A 228 28.63 -6.11 14.97
N LYS A 229 28.36 -6.87 13.91
CA LYS A 229 27.50 -6.42 12.78
C LYS A 229 26.06 -6.96 12.85
N LYS A 230 25.69 -7.68 13.92
CA LYS A 230 24.37 -8.28 14.08
C LYS A 230 23.58 -7.57 15.15
N SER A 231 22.28 -7.41 14.91
CA SER A 231 21.31 -6.96 15.88
C SER A 231 20.64 -8.17 16.54
N ILE A 232 20.46 -8.11 17.85
CA ILE A 232 19.74 -9.09 18.66
C ILE A 232 18.61 -8.34 19.33
N PHE A 233 17.41 -8.88 19.27
CA PHE A 233 16.21 -8.25 19.80
C PHE A 233 15.71 -9.04 21.00
N ILE A 234 15.49 -8.38 22.13
CA ILE A 234 15.01 -8.99 23.37
C ILE A 234 13.68 -8.37 23.78
N ASP A 235 12.66 -9.21 23.97
CA ASP A 235 11.35 -8.78 24.46
C ASP A 235 11.38 -8.47 25.98
N VAL A 236 10.31 -7.90 26.48
CA VAL A 236 10.16 -7.53 27.92
C VAL A 236 10.29 -8.68 28.90
N ASN A 237 10.10 -9.91 28.43
CA ASN A 237 10.25 -11.12 29.24
C ASN A 237 11.67 -11.65 29.24
N GLY A 238 12.59 -11.03 28.48
CA GLY A 238 13.97 -11.49 28.32
C GLY A 238 14.13 -12.59 27.27
N LYS A 239 13.13 -12.82 26.43
CA LYS A 239 13.17 -13.77 25.33
C LYS A 239 13.75 -13.11 24.09
N GLU A 240 14.66 -13.78 23.42
CA GLU A 240 15.20 -13.35 22.13
C GLU A 240 14.14 -13.50 21.04
N VAL A 241 13.83 -12.39 20.36
CA VAL A 241 12.96 -12.34 19.19
C VAL A 241 13.83 -12.47 17.95
N GLN A 242 13.62 -13.51 17.17
CA GLN A 242 14.30 -13.68 15.90
C GLN A 242 13.49 -12.94 14.83
N SER A 243 13.99 -11.79 14.38
CA SER A 243 13.40 -11.06 13.27
C SER A 243 13.58 -11.83 11.97
N GLU A 244 12.54 -11.87 11.15
CA GLU A 244 12.65 -12.44 9.81
C GLU A 244 13.12 -11.39 8.81
N GLN A 245 12.36 -10.37 8.56
CA GLN A 245 12.72 -9.35 7.55
C GLN A 245 11.97 -8.04 7.83
N GLY A 246 12.55 -6.89 7.43
CA GLY A 246 11.89 -5.60 7.48
C GLY A 246 10.97 -5.37 6.27
N GLN A 247 10.15 -4.33 6.31
CA GLN A 247 9.33 -3.95 5.15
C GLN A 247 10.19 -3.36 4.03
N ALA A 248 9.83 -3.62 2.76
CA ALA A 248 10.29 -2.78 1.67
C ALA A 248 9.70 -1.39 1.90
N GLY A 249 10.58 -0.40 2.10
CA GLY A 249 10.14 0.95 2.41
C GLY A 249 10.20 1.35 3.88
N SER A 250 10.67 0.46 4.80
CA SER A 250 11.17 0.92 6.08
C SER A 250 12.71 0.90 6.07
N ASP A 251 13.30 -0.24 6.17
CA ASP A 251 14.73 -0.45 6.01
C ASP A 251 15.04 -1.39 4.84
N GLY A 252 14.05 -2.14 4.34
CA GLY A 252 14.16 -2.97 3.16
C GLY A 252 14.15 -2.16 1.86
N VAL A 253 15.06 -2.48 0.95
CA VAL A 253 15.15 -1.84 -0.37
C VAL A 253 14.75 -2.83 -1.44
N LEU A 254 13.79 -2.46 -2.27
CA LEU A 254 13.34 -3.24 -3.40
C LEU A 254 13.97 -2.71 -4.70
N MET A 255 14.38 -3.61 -5.57
CA MET A 255 14.88 -3.31 -6.90
C MET A 255 14.13 -4.14 -7.94
N GLY A 256 13.72 -3.51 -9.04
CA GLY A 256 13.07 -4.20 -10.16
C GLY A 256 14.06 -4.91 -11.09
N GLU A 257 13.55 -5.78 -11.96
CA GLU A 257 14.34 -6.43 -13.03
C GLU A 257 14.91 -5.40 -14.03
N ASN A 258 14.31 -4.22 -14.16
CA ASN A 258 14.87 -3.08 -14.92
C ASN A 258 16.08 -2.43 -14.22
N LYS A 259 16.55 -2.98 -13.09
CA LYS A 259 17.66 -2.49 -12.26
C LYS A 259 17.43 -1.12 -11.62
N SER A 260 16.21 -0.62 -11.64
CA SER A 260 15.80 0.54 -10.85
C SER A 260 15.52 0.15 -9.41
N LEU A 261 15.94 0.99 -8.48
CA LEU A 261 15.39 0.97 -7.13
C LEU A 261 13.94 1.41 -7.17
N VAL A 262 13.16 1.00 -6.18
CA VAL A 262 11.85 1.57 -5.93
C VAL A 262 12.01 2.86 -5.13
N TYR A 263 11.37 3.91 -5.60
CA TYR A 263 11.34 5.24 -4.96
C TYR A 263 9.94 5.53 -4.46
N TYR A 264 9.82 6.30 -3.39
CA TYR A 264 8.55 6.57 -2.73
C TYR A 264 8.27 8.06 -2.67
N ILE A 265 6.99 8.43 -2.84
CA ILE A 265 6.51 9.80 -2.67
C ILE A 265 5.26 9.73 -1.79
N THR A 266 5.26 10.51 -0.70
CA THR A 266 4.09 10.71 0.14
C THR A 266 3.49 12.07 -0.16
N MET A 267 2.18 12.13 -0.30
CA MET A 267 1.44 13.36 -0.59
C MET A 267 0.18 13.43 0.26
N VAL A 268 -0.28 14.64 0.53
CA VAL A 268 -1.58 14.88 1.16
C VAL A 268 -2.35 15.93 0.34
N ASN A 269 -3.69 15.85 0.33
CA ASN A 269 -4.47 16.85 -0.37
C ASN A 269 -4.59 18.16 0.44
N ASP A 270 -5.17 19.17 -0.18
CA ASP A 270 -5.38 20.49 0.39
C ASP A 270 -6.25 20.46 1.66
N VAL A 271 -7.34 19.69 1.69
CA VAL A 271 -8.20 19.54 2.87
C VAL A 271 -7.41 18.96 4.05
N TYR A 272 -6.59 17.94 3.82
CA TYR A 272 -5.71 17.38 4.85
C TYR A 272 -4.71 18.42 5.35
N ALA A 273 -4.04 19.14 4.45
CA ALA A 273 -3.02 20.12 4.78
C ALA A 273 -3.60 21.31 5.58
N TYR A 274 -4.80 21.77 5.22
CA TYR A 274 -5.50 22.84 5.94
C TYR A 274 -6.00 22.38 7.30
N PHE A 275 -6.54 21.16 7.37
CA PHE A 275 -6.96 20.53 8.63
C PHE A 275 -5.78 20.40 9.60
N LEU A 276 -4.68 19.78 9.16
CA LEU A 276 -3.45 19.61 9.94
C LEU A 276 -2.96 20.95 10.50
N THR A 277 -2.90 21.98 9.66
CA THR A 277 -2.42 23.30 10.07
C THR A 277 -3.36 23.93 11.11
N GLY A 278 -4.66 23.80 10.91
CA GLY A 278 -5.66 24.30 11.86
C GLY A 278 -5.61 23.58 13.21
N VAL A 279 -5.33 22.29 13.22
CA VAL A 279 -5.11 21.50 14.44
C VAL A 279 -3.83 21.95 15.15
N ASN A 280 -2.71 22.05 14.43
CA ASN A 280 -1.43 22.50 14.99
C ASN A 280 -1.49 23.90 15.60
N GLU A 281 -2.33 24.78 15.07
CA GLU A 281 -2.55 26.13 15.61
C GLU A 281 -3.66 26.20 16.68
N GLY A 282 -4.27 25.07 17.03
CA GLY A 282 -5.37 25.02 18.01
C GLY A 282 -6.67 25.71 17.55
N LYS A 283 -6.89 25.79 16.24
CA LYS A 283 -8.07 26.41 15.61
C LYS A 283 -9.12 25.42 15.16
N LEU A 284 -8.72 24.17 14.91
CA LEU A 284 -9.60 23.08 14.55
C LEU A 284 -9.49 21.94 15.57
N ASN A 285 -10.55 21.15 15.67
CA ASN A 285 -10.56 19.96 16.53
C ASN A 285 -9.76 18.84 15.90
N GLY A 286 -8.71 18.37 16.56
CA GLY A 286 -7.81 17.30 16.12
C GLY A 286 -8.09 15.94 16.76
N ASN A 287 -9.28 15.69 17.29
CA ASN A 287 -9.58 14.40 17.91
C ASN A 287 -9.73 13.26 16.90
N GLN A 288 -10.07 13.58 15.66
CA GLN A 288 -10.21 12.63 14.55
C GLN A 288 -10.12 13.36 13.19
N PHE A 289 -9.91 12.63 12.12
CA PHE A 289 -10.02 13.17 10.76
C PHE A 289 -11.45 13.65 10.45
N PRO A 290 -11.61 14.64 9.53
CA PRO A 290 -12.93 15.19 9.18
C PRO A 290 -13.78 14.15 8.45
N THR A 291 -15.04 13.97 8.86
CA THR A 291 -15.98 13.02 8.27
C THR A 291 -17.35 13.64 7.97
N THR A 292 -17.51 14.94 8.20
CA THR A 292 -18.82 15.61 8.08
C THR A 292 -18.73 16.91 7.29
N ALA A 293 -19.85 17.35 6.71
CA ALA A 293 -19.95 18.64 6.06
C ALA A 293 -19.57 19.80 7.00
N SER A 294 -19.97 19.76 8.27
CA SER A 294 -19.61 20.79 9.25
C SER A 294 -18.12 20.86 9.52
N ALA A 295 -17.42 19.71 9.61
CA ALA A 295 -15.97 19.66 9.76
C ALA A 295 -15.27 20.24 8.52
N ARG A 296 -15.69 19.84 7.32
CA ARG A 296 -15.22 20.38 6.04
C ARG A 296 -15.39 21.90 5.99
N ASP A 297 -16.58 22.42 6.30
CA ASP A 297 -16.89 23.85 6.24
C ASP A 297 -16.02 24.64 7.24
N SER A 298 -15.75 24.09 8.42
CA SER A 298 -14.83 24.68 9.40
C SER A 298 -13.39 24.76 8.87
N ILE A 299 -12.93 23.72 8.17
CA ILE A 299 -11.60 23.69 7.52
C ILE A 299 -11.52 24.77 6.43
N LEU A 300 -12.52 24.87 5.57
CA LEU A 300 -12.56 25.86 4.50
C LEU A 300 -12.63 27.30 5.04
N ALA A 301 -13.43 27.51 6.08
CA ALA A 301 -13.49 28.81 6.74
C ALA A 301 -12.14 29.20 7.34
N TYR A 302 -11.44 28.25 7.99
CA TYR A 302 -10.09 28.48 8.50
C TYR A 302 -9.09 28.76 7.36
N ALA A 303 -9.08 27.98 6.29
CA ALA A 303 -8.22 28.19 5.12
C ALA A 303 -8.39 29.59 4.52
N LYS A 304 -9.63 30.07 4.44
CA LYS A 304 -9.94 31.43 3.98
C LYS A 304 -9.29 32.50 4.87
N THR A 305 -9.22 32.30 6.20
CA THR A 305 -8.53 33.25 7.11
C THR A 305 -7.03 33.33 6.87
N LYS A 306 -6.45 32.27 6.28
CA LYS A 306 -5.03 32.19 5.93
C LYS A 306 -4.73 32.71 4.51
N GLY A 307 -5.74 33.06 3.73
CA GLY A 307 -5.60 33.48 2.34
C GLY A 307 -5.17 32.34 1.40
N TRP A 308 -5.35 31.07 1.79
CA TRP A 308 -5.06 29.92 0.92
C TRP A 308 -6.11 29.78 -0.19
N ALA A 309 -5.75 29.08 -1.25
CA ALA A 309 -6.65 28.79 -2.33
C ALA A 309 -7.86 27.96 -1.83
N ALA A 310 -9.02 28.15 -2.45
CA ALA A 310 -10.17 27.29 -2.22
C ALA A 310 -9.83 25.86 -2.70
N ALA A 311 -10.20 24.87 -1.91
CA ALA A 311 -10.10 23.47 -2.33
C ALA A 311 -11.10 23.22 -3.48
N PRO A 312 -10.69 22.73 -4.65
CA PRO A 312 -11.60 22.43 -5.75
C PRO A 312 -12.62 21.33 -5.38
N ASP A 313 -12.17 20.32 -4.65
CA ASP A 313 -12.95 19.13 -4.29
C ASP A 313 -13.02 18.93 -2.77
N PRO A 314 -13.64 19.84 -2.02
CA PRO A 314 -13.60 19.76 -0.56
C PRO A 314 -14.38 18.54 -0.01
N ASP A 315 -15.31 17.99 -0.78
CA ASP A 315 -16.07 16.79 -0.42
C ASP A 315 -15.28 15.50 -0.53
N ALA A 316 -14.09 15.52 -1.12
CA ALA A 316 -13.13 14.42 -1.05
C ALA A 316 -12.61 14.19 0.38
N LEU A 317 -12.72 15.20 1.26
CA LEU A 317 -12.20 15.24 2.62
C LEU A 317 -10.68 15.05 2.67
N ALA A 318 -10.14 14.54 3.79
CA ALA A 318 -8.71 14.38 3.96
C ALA A 318 -8.20 13.13 3.24
N ILE A 319 -7.22 13.31 2.35
CA ILE A 319 -6.60 12.22 1.58
C ILE A 319 -5.08 12.24 1.82
N GLU A 320 -4.54 11.05 2.08
CA GLU A 320 -3.10 10.78 2.10
C GLU A 320 -2.76 9.73 1.04
N LEU A 321 -1.69 9.97 0.29
CA LEU A 321 -1.17 9.06 -0.72
C LEU A 321 0.23 8.61 -0.35
N LYS A 322 0.50 7.32 -0.50
CA LYS A 322 1.85 6.77 -0.55
C LYS A 322 2.01 6.06 -1.89
N THR A 323 2.98 6.50 -2.69
CA THR A 323 3.17 5.99 -4.05
C THR A 323 4.56 5.41 -4.21
N SER A 324 4.68 4.34 -4.97
CA SER A 324 5.94 3.67 -5.28
C SER A 324 6.23 3.74 -6.78
N TRP A 325 7.49 4.01 -7.12
CA TRP A 325 7.93 4.36 -8.45
C TRP A 325 9.22 3.66 -8.83
N VAL A 326 9.39 3.35 -10.11
CA VAL A 326 10.66 2.91 -10.68
C VAL A 326 11.05 3.80 -11.85
N GLU A 327 12.31 3.81 -12.22
CA GLU A 327 12.72 4.51 -13.43
C GLU A 327 12.13 3.85 -14.68
N VAL A 328 11.68 4.67 -15.62
CA VAL A 328 11.15 4.20 -16.92
C VAL A 328 12.22 3.46 -17.73
N THR A 329 13.49 3.81 -17.52
CA THR A 329 14.62 3.18 -18.21
C THR A 329 14.65 1.67 -17.91
N GLY A 330 14.69 0.88 -18.97
CA GLY A 330 14.73 -0.59 -18.89
C GLY A 330 13.37 -1.27 -18.70
N LEU A 331 12.25 -0.52 -18.65
CA LEU A 331 10.91 -1.11 -18.70
C LEU A 331 10.55 -1.51 -20.14
N SER A 332 10.07 -2.74 -20.32
CA SER A 332 9.68 -3.26 -21.64
C SER A 332 8.41 -2.60 -22.19
N ASN A 333 7.47 -2.25 -21.32
CA ASN A 333 6.14 -1.71 -21.67
C ASN A 333 5.92 -0.35 -20.98
N ALA A 334 6.83 0.60 -21.17
CA ALA A 334 6.81 1.90 -20.47
C ALA A 334 5.55 2.74 -20.76
N ASP A 335 4.88 2.49 -21.87
CA ASP A 335 3.63 3.13 -22.28
C ASP A 335 2.39 2.64 -21.52
N THR A 336 2.50 1.55 -20.76
CA THR A 336 1.42 1.05 -19.89
C THR A 336 1.44 1.66 -18.49
N TYR A 337 2.44 2.46 -18.16
CA TYR A 337 2.60 3.06 -16.84
C TYR A 337 2.24 4.54 -16.80
N ILE A 338 1.53 4.96 -15.77
CA ILE A 338 1.42 6.37 -15.40
C ILE A 338 2.82 6.87 -15.05
N THR A 339 3.23 8.02 -15.60
CA THR A 339 4.61 8.49 -15.45
C THR A 339 4.67 9.94 -14.98
N ILE A 340 5.66 10.23 -14.13
CA ILE A 340 5.97 11.58 -13.66
C ILE A 340 7.45 11.89 -13.90
N LYS A 341 7.83 13.18 -13.77
CA LYS A 341 9.22 13.60 -13.58
C LYS A 341 9.44 13.92 -12.11
N ALA A 342 10.51 13.37 -11.53
CA ALA A 342 10.84 13.61 -10.12
C ALA A 342 12.36 13.70 -9.94
N ILE A 343 12.77 14.28 -8.80
CA ILE A 343 14.15 14.25 -8.33
C ILE A 343 14.30 12.98 -7.49
N ILE A 344 15.33 12.19 -7.79
CA ILE A 344 15.66 10.94 -7.08
C ILE A 344 17.10 10.99 -6.56
N PRO A 345 17.42 10.31 -5.45
CA PRO A 345 18.80 10.14 -4.99
C PRO A 345 19.62 9.30 -5.98
N THR A 346 20.92 9.56 -6.01
CA THR A 346 21.91 8.76 -6.74
C THR A 346 22.88 8.12 -5.77
N TYR A 347 23.45 6.98 -6.17
CA TYR A 347 24.32 6.18 -5.31
C TYR A 347 25.64 5.84 -6.01
N ASP A 348 26.75 5.98 -5.30
CA ASP A 348 28.03 5.35 -5.68
C ASP A 348 27.93 3.85 -5.43
N LYS A 349 28.00 3.06 -6.50
CA LYS A 349 27.91 1.59 -6.51
C LYS A 349 29.26 0.91 -6.70
N SER A 350 30.37 1.63 -6.49
CA SER A 350 31.73 1.07 -6.63
C SER A 350 32.01 -0.08 -5.66
N ASN A 351 31.41 -0.04 -4.46
CA ASN A 351 31.39 -1.17 -3.53
C ASN A 351 30.14 -2.01 -3.73
N PRO A 352 30.25 -3.28 -4.17
CA PRO A 352 29.09 -4.11 -4.45
C PRO A 352 28.24 -4.47 -3.19
N ASN A 353 28.80 -4.34 -1.99
CA ASN A 353 28.12 -4.63 -0.74
C ASN A 353 27.58 -3.37 -0.02
N LYS A 354 27.93 -2.17 -0.51
CA LYS A 354 27.52 -0.92 0.11
C LYS A 354 27.44 0.17 -0.94
N TRP A 355 26.25 0.67 -1.22
CA TRP A 355 26.04 1.83 -2.09
C TRP A 355 25.83 3.07 -1.23
N VAL A 356 26.59 4.13 -1.48
CA VAL A 356 26.52 5.38 -0.69
C VAL A 356 25.86 6.47 -1.53
N GLU A 357 24.89 7.16 -0.94
CA GLU A 357 24.24 8.30 -1.59
C GLU A 357 25.28 9.37 -1.92
N ASN A 358 25.29 9.85 -3.16
CA ASN A 358 26.30 10.78 -3.67
C ASN A 358 25.73 11.98 -4.43
N GLY A 359 24.41 12.20 -4.35
CA GLY A 359 23.74 13.33 -4.98
C GLY A 359 22.33 12.99 -5.45
N GLU A 360 21.82 13.84 -6.33
CA GLU A 360 20.46 13.73 -6.86
C GLU A 360 20.45 13.99 -8.38
N ARG A 361 19.43 13.47 -9.04
CA ARG A 361 19.15 13.76 -10.45
C ARG A 361 17.66 13.73 -10.74
N THR A 362 17.27 14.37 -11.84
CA THR A 362 15.92 14.24 -12.40
C THR A 362 15.81 12.92 -13.16
N ALA A 363 14.71 12.21 -12.95
CA ALA A 363 14.37 11.00 -13.69
C ALA A 363 12.90 11.02 -14.12
N LYS A 364 12.57 10.27 -15.17
CA LYS A 364 11.20 9.91 -15.51
C LYS A 364 10.89 8.61 -14.79
N LEU A 365 9.84 8.63 -13.95
CA LEU A 365 9.44 7.52 -13.11
C LEU A 365 8.09 6.95 -13.57
N ALA A 366 7.92 5.65 -13.40
CA ALA A 366 6.72 4.87 -13.68
C ALA A 366 6.07 4.45 -12.35
N LEU A 367 4.78 4.69 -12.20
CA LEU A 367 3.98 4.29 -11.03
C LEU A 367 3.87 2.77 -10.99
N VAL A 368 4.29 2.16 -9.91
CA VAL A 368 4.17 0.70 -9.70
C VAL A 368 3.20 0.33 -8.58
N GLY A 369 3.00 1.20 -7.59
CA GLY A 369 2.04 0.98 -6.51
C GLY A 369 1.53 2.29 -5.91
N MET A 370 0.32 2.25 -5.35
CA MET A 370 -0.30 3.41 -4.72
C MET A 370 -1.21 2.95 -3.58
N HIS A 371 -0.99 3.52 -2.39
CA HIS A 371 -2.00 3.56 -1.34
C HIS A 371 -2.79 4.85 -1.46
N VAL A 372 -4.11 4.72 -1.38
CA VAL A 372 -5.06 5.83 -1.27
C VAL A 372 -5.75 5.70 0.07
N VAL A 373 -5.47 6.63 0.96
CA VAL A 373 -6.00 6.63 2.32
C VAL A 373 -6.86 7.88 2.50
N GLY A 374 -8.13 7.71 2.87
CA GLY A 374 -9.02 8.86 2.96
C GLY A 374 -10.15 8.71 3.96
N SER A 375 -10.47 9.83 4.65
CA SER A 375 -11.58 9.88 5.58
C SER A 375 -12.91 10.02 4.84
N VAL A 376 -13.93 9.32 5.33
CA VAL A 376 -15.29 9.37 4.78
C VAL A 376 -16.31 9.44 5.92
N ALA A 377 -17.57 9.74 5.60
CA ALA A 377 -18.65 9.76 6.56
C ALA A 377 -18.71 8.46 7.38
N GLY A 378 -18.68 8.59 8.71
CA GLY A 378 -18.71 7.45 9.62
C GLY A 378 -17.38 6.72 9.84
N HIS A 379 -16.32 7.03 9.08
CA HIS A 379 -15.02 6.35 9.12
C HIS A 379 -13.85 7.34 9.28
N PRO A 380 -13.66 7.91 10.48
CA PRO A 380 -12.52 8.80 10.78
C PRO A 380 -11.18 8.06 10.82
N GLU A 381 -11.17 6.72 10.91
CA GLU A 381 -9.98 5.87 10.81
C GLU A 381 -9.49 5.74 9.37
N MET A 382 -10.22 6.29 8.42
CA MET A 382 -9.97 6.30 6.99
C MET A 382 -10.20 4.94 6.31
N ILE A 383 -10.48 4.95 5.02
CA ILE A 383 -10.43 3.80 4.12
C ILE A 383 -8.99 3.69 3.62
N TRP A 384 -8.43 2.48 3.69
CA TRP A 384 -7.06 2.17 3.27
C TRP A 384 -7.09 1.29 2.04
N ALA A 385 -6.96 1.89 0.88
CA ALA A 385 -7.01 1.21 -0.41
C ALA A 385 -5.62 1.08 -1.04
N THR A 386 -5.38 0.01 -1.80
CA THR A 386 -4.13 -0.15 -2.53
C THR A 386 -4.31 -0.62 -3.96
N PHE A 387 -3.45 -0.10 -4.82
CA PHE A 387 -3.41 -0.36 -6.25
C PHE A 387 -2.00 -0.73 -6.67
N GLU A 388 -1.89 -1.63 -7.65
CA GLU A 388 -0.62 -2.05 -8.24
C GLU A 388 -0.70 -2.14 -9.76
N HIS A 389 0.41 -1.85 -10.43
CA HIS A 389 0.51 -2.18 -11.86
C HIS A 389 0.49 -3.71 -12.06
N GLU A 390 -0.28 -4.18 -13.01
CA GLU A 390 -0.52 -5.62 -13.23
C GLU A 390 0.76 -6.43 -13.49
N LYS A 391 1.85 -5.82 -13.94
CA LYS A 391 3.14 -6.48 -14.21
C LYS A 391 4.11 -6.49 -13.04
N ASN A 392 3.70 -6.05 -11.85
CA ASN A 392 4.60 -5.98 -10.70
C ASN A 392 5.08 -7.35 -10.26
N SER A 393 4.19 -8.15 -9.71
CA SER A 393 4.52 -9.40 -9.01
C SER A 393 3.49 -10.48 -9.30
N PRO A 394 3.92 -11.76 -9.40
CA PRO A 394 3.01 -12.88 -9.54
C PRO A 394 2.17 -13.08 -8.28
N ASN A 395 0.97 -13.60 -8.45
CA ASN A 395 0.11 -14.06 -7.36
C ASN A 395 0.46 -15.48 -6.93
N ASP A 396 0.28 -15.78 -5.66
CA ASP A 396 0.12 -17.17 -5.22
C ASP A 396 -1.29 -17.70 -5.58
N ALA A 397 -1.51 -19.00 -5.40
CA ALA A 397 -2.80 -19.61 -5.74
C ALA A 397 -3.92 -19.05 -4.85
N TYR A 398 -5.09 -18.79 -5.45
CA TYR A 398 -6.26 -18.29 -4.73
C TYR A 398 -7.55 -18.95 -5.23
N THR A 399 -8.64 -18.73 -4.51
CA THR A 399 -9.97 -19.21 -4.87
C THR A 399 -10.91 -18.04 -5.16
N TYR A 400 -11.92 -18.30 -5.99
CA TYR A 400 -13.02 -17.37 -6.27
C TYR A 400 -14.33 -18.14 -6.50
N VAL A 401 -15.46 -17.47 -6.49
CA VAL A 401 -16.77 -18.03 -6.83
C VAL A 401 -17.11 -17.64 -8.26
N ASP A 402 -17.43 -18.63 -9.10
CA ASP A 402 -17.85 -18.38 -10.47
C ASP A 402 -19.33 -17.90 -10.56
N LYS A 403 -19.75 -17.47 -11.73
CA LYS A 403 -21.14 -17.02 -12.00
C LYS A 403 -22.21 -18.10 -11.75
N ASN A 404 -21.83 -19.36 -11.62
CA ASN A 404 -22.71 -20.49 -11.31
C ASN A 404 -22.67 -20.85 -9.81
N ASN A 405 -22.05 -20.02 -8.97
CA ASN A 405 -21.81 -20.22 -7.54
C ASN A 405 -20.92 -21.43 -7.21
N ASN A 406 -20.02 -21.84 -8.09
CA ASN A 406 -19.01 -22.85 -7.79
C ASN A 406 -17.70 -22.18 -7.35
N VAL A 407 -17.08 -22.71 -6.30
CA VAL A 407 -15.74 -22.33 -5.91
C VAL A 407 -14.73 -22.86 -6.93
N LYS A 408 -13.95 -21.96 -7.51
CA LYS A 408 -12.87 -22.23 -8.46
C LYS A 408 -11.53 -21.90 -7.81
N LYS A 409 -10.48 -22.57 -8.30
CA LYS A 409 -9.10 -22.29 -7.89
C LYS A 409 -8.31 -21.77 -9.08
N VAL A 410 -7.65 -20.63 -8.90
CA VAL A 410 -6.62 -20.12 -9.80
C VAL A 410 -5.27 -20.63 -9.28
N PRO A 411 -4.46 -21.31 -10.10
CA PRO A 411 -3.11 -21.71 -9.69
C PRO A 411 -2.22 -20.49 -9.49
N ALA A 412 -1.10 -20.67 -8.81
CA ALA A 412 -0.09 -19.62 -8.69
C ALA A 412 0.42 -19.19 -10.07
N ASP A 413 0.64 -17.89 -10.23
CA ASP A 413 1.19 -17.34 -11.46
C ASP A 413 2.60 -17.89 -11.72
N THR A 414 2.90 -18.10 -12.99
CA THR A 414 4.17 -18.64 -13.46
C THR A 414 4.79 -17.72 -14.52
N GLY A 415 5.90 -18.14 -15.09
CA GLY A 415 6.55 -17.44 -16.20
C GLY A 415 7.56 -16.38 -15.78
N LYS A 416 7.92 -15.54 -16.73
CA LYS A 416 8.87 -14.43 -16.60
C LYS A 416 8.21 -13.15 -17.10
N GLY A 417 8.84 -12.02 -16.84
CA GLY A 417 8.33 -10.71 -17.29
C GLY A 417 7.65 -9.92 -16.18
N TRP A 418 7.71 -10.40 -14.95
CA TRP A 418 7.33 -9.66 -13.77
C TRP A 418 8.42 -8.67 -13.38
N LEU A 419 8.02 -7.46 -13.03
CA LEU A 419 8.98 -6.40 -12.69
C LEU A 419 9.74 -6.73 -11.39
N PHE A 420 9.07 -7.33 -10.42
CA PHE A 420 9.63 -7.64 -9.11
C PHE A 420 9.79 -9.14 -8.82
N ASN A 421 9.74 -9.97 -9.86
CA ASN A 421 10.02 -11.41 -9.72
C ASN A 421 10.73 -11.93 -10.97
N ALA A 422 11.98 -12.33 -10.80
CA ALA A 422 12.82 -12.81 -11.91
C ALA A 422 12.38 -14.17 -12.47
N ASN A 423 11.72 -14.99 -11.64
CA ASN A 423 11.30 -16.33 -12.03
C ASN A 423 10.09 -16.84 -11.23
N ALA A 424 8.90 -16.53 -11.69
CA ALA A 424 7.65 -16.98 -11.05
C ALA A 424 7.37 -18.49 -11.17
N ASN A 425 8.16 -19.23 -11.96
CA ASN A 425 8.07 -20.69 -12.00
C ASN A 425 8.62 -21.35 -10.73
N ASP A 426 9.48 -20.64 -9.98
CA ASP A 426 9.96 -21.12 -8.70
C ASP A 426 8.97 -20.76 -7.59
N THR A 427 8.09 -21.72 -7.30
CA THR A 427 7.10 -21.62 -6.21
C THR A 427 7.58 -22.30 -4.92
N THR A 428 8.74 -22.95 -4.95
CA THR A 428 9.31 -23.71 -3.82
C THR A 428 10.49 -23.00 -3.16
N GLY A 429 11.16 -22.12 -3.91
CA GLY A 429 12.21 -21.28 -3.40
C GLY A 429 11.69 -20.18 -2.46
N PRO A 430 12.58 -19.57 -1.68
CA PRO A 430 12.18 -18.50 -0.79
C PRO A 430 11.72 -17.27 -1.59
N GLN A 431 10.51 -16.82 -1.30
CA GLN A 431 9.89 -15.63 -1.91
C GLN A 431 10.09 -14.42 -0.98
N ASN A 432 9.92 -13.23 -1.53
CA ASN A 432 9.94 -11.98 -0.78
C ASN A 432 11.22 -11.78 0.06
N ILE A 433 12.39 -12.13 -0.50
CA ILE A 433 13.67 -12.07 0.22
C ILE A 433 14.20 -10.64 0.23
N GLN A 434 14.42 -10.11 1.42
CA GLN A 434 15.13 -8.86 1.62
C GLN A 434 16.66 -9.10 1.51
N ASN A 435 17.27 -8.55 0.46
CA ASN A 435 18.71 -8.62 0.23
C ASN A 435 19.41 -7.27 0.35
N MET A 436 18.66 -6.20 0.41
CA MET A 436 19.13 -4.82 0.47
C MET A 436 18.45 -4.09 1.63
N THR A 437 19.22 -3.30 2.38
CA THR A 437 18.73 -2.59 3.57
C THR A 437 19.31 -1.19 3.61
N VAL A 438 18.49 -0.19 3.97
CA VAL A 438 18.95 1.18 4.23
C VAL A 438 19.68 1.25 5.58
N SER A 439 20.80 1.97 5.61
CA SER A 439 21.54 2.28 6.83
C SER A 439 22.15 3.68 6.71
N GLY A 440 21.47 4.67 7.28
CA GLY A 440 21.83 6.07 7.13
C GLY A 440 21.72 6.52 5.67
N ASP A 441 22.82 7.03 5.11
CA ASP A 441 22.96 7.46 3.71
C ASP A 441 23.32 6.31 2.74
N SER A 442 23.28 5.08 3.21
CA SER A 442 23.82 3.95 2.45
C SER A 442 22.81 2.83 2.31
N ILE A 443 22.91 2.08 1.22
CA ILE A 443 22.23 0.81 1.00
C ILE A 443 23.24 -0.31 1.22
N LEU A 444 22.98 -1.16 2.19
CA LEU A 444 23.78 -2.35 2.47
C LEU A 444 23.20 -3.54 1.69
N ILE A 445 24.07 -4.34 1.10
CA ILE A 445 23.72 -5.50 0.29
C ILE A 445 24.29 -6.75 0.92
N THR A 446 23.41 -7.66 1.33
CA THR A 446 23.80 -8.90 2.00
C THR A 446 24.52 -9.84 1.05
N ASN A 447 23.99 -10.02 -0.16
CA ASN A 447 24.59 -10.86 -1.19
C ASN A 447 24.47 -10.17 -2.57
N PRO A 448 25.57 -9.58 -3.10
CA PRO A 448 25.56 -8.89 -4.38
C PRO A 448 25.26 -9.79 -5.59
N LYS A 449 25.30 -11.12 -5.42
CA LYS A 449 24.95 -12.08 -6.48
C LYS A 449 23.45 -12.38 -6.53
N LEU A 450 22.69 -11.99 -5.51
CA LEU A 450 21.26 -12.24 -5.38
C LEU A 450 20.47 -10.92 -5.40
N LEU A 451 20.70 -10.08 -6.41
CA LEU A 451 19.98 -8.82 -6.56
C LEU A 451 18.68 -8.96 -7.37
N SER A 452 18.43 -10.12 -7.96
CA SER A 452 17.18 -10.38 -8.66
C SER A 452 16.03 -10.46 -7.66
N PRO A 453 14.92 -9.75 -7.91
CA PRO A 453 13.79 -9.73 -7.00
C PRO A 453 13.02 -11.05 -7.00
N THR A 454 12.43 -11.38 -5.85
CA THR A 454 11.65 -12.60 -5.62
C THR A 454 10.25 -12.30 -5.08
N ALA A 455 9.75 -11.08 -5.29
CA ALA A 455 8.47 -10.66 -4.76
C ALA A 455 7.31 -11.48 -5.38
N ARG A 456 6.39 -11.91 -4.53
CA ARG A 456 5.17 -12.63 -4.89
C ARG A 456 4.06 -12.15 -3.94
N ARG A 457 2.87 -11.92 -4.45
CA ARG A 457 1.70 -11.66 -3.60
C ARG A 457 1.21 -12.98 -3.02
N ILE A 458 1.47 -13.20 -1.73
CA ILE A 458 1.09 -14.43 -1.02
C ILE A 458 -0.42 -14.51 -0.85
N MET A 459 -1.06 -13.37 -0.56
CA MET A 459 -2.52 -13.23 -0.55
C MET A 459 -2.93 -12.28 -1.67
N ALA A 460 -3.26 -12.83 -2.81
CA ALA A 460 -3.49 -12.08 -4.06
C ALA A 460 -4.46 -10.90 -3.88
N TRP A 461 -5.48 -11.06 -3.04
CA TRP A 461 -6.56 -10.10 -2.83
C TRP A 461 -6.75 -9.75 -1.34
N GLY A 462 -5.71 -9.85 -0.54
CA GLY A 462 -5.72 -9.48 0.88
C GLY A 462 -6.54 -10.40 1.79
N VAL A 463 -6.90 -11.60 1.33
CA VAL A 463 -7.65 -12.59 2.11
C VAL A 463 -6.99 -13.95 2.03
N ALA A 464 -6.72 -14.56 3.19
CA ALA A 464 -6.15 -15.89 3.26
C ALA A 464 -7.13 -16.97 2.76
N SER A 465 -6.59 -18.04 2.17
CA SER A 465 -7.37 -19.09 1.55
C SER A 465 -8.25 -19.90 2.52
N ASN A 466 -8.01 -19.80 3.81
CA ASN A 466 -8.70 -20.52 4.88
C ASN A 466 -9.38 -19.61 5.90
N THR A 467 -9.44 -18.29 5.64
CA THR A 467 -10.16 -17.34 6.47
C THR A 467 -11.42 -16.86 5.79
N VAL A 468 -12.37 -16.44 6.59
CA VAL A 468 -13.57 -15.77 6.13
C VAL A 468 -13.34 -14.27 6.27
N PRO A 469 -13.55 -13.48 5.22
CA PRO A 469 -13.43 -12.05 5.33
C PRO A 469 -14.58 -11.45 6.12
N ASN A 470 -14.31 -10.36 6.64
CA ASN A 470 -14.91 -9.74 7.77
C ASN A 470 -16.10 -8.87 7.47
N GLY A 471 -17.06 -8.86 8.38
CA GLY A 471 -18.22 -8.01 8.33
C GLY A 471 -19.42 -8.57 7.60
N GLU A 472 -19.20 -9.58 6.77
CA GLU A 472 -20.29 -10.23 6.05
C GLU A 472 -19.97 -11.71 5.95
N ASP A 473 -20.64 -12.58 6.55
CA ASP A 473 -20.45 -14.05 6.60
C ASP A 473 -20.05 -14.65 5.22
N LYS A 474 -18.80 -14.40 4.79
CA LYS A 474 -18.26 -14.73 3.47
C LYS A 474 -17.06 -15.64 3.55
N THR A 475 -16.97 -16.55 2.60
CA THR A 475 -15.77 -17.35 2.40
C THR A 475 -14.65 -16.51 1.76
N PRO A 476 -13.38 -16.92 1.86
CA PRO A 476 -12.28 -16.27 1.13
C PRO A 476 -12.55 -16.16 -0.38
N ALA A 477 -13.21 -17.17 -0.96
CA ALA A 477 -13.58 -17.16 -2.36
C ALA A 477 -14.62 -16.08 -2.69
N ASP A 478 -15.59 -15.85 -1.82
CA ASP A 478 -16.59 -14.78 -1.98
C ASP A 478 -15.92 -13.41 -1.93
N SER A 479 -15.03 -13.16 -0.96
CA SER A 479 -14.31 -11.91 -0.85
C SER A 479 -13.39 -11.64 -2.03
N ASN A 480 -12.61 -12.63 -2.44
CA ASN A 480 -11.78 -12.50 -3.65
C ASN A 480 -12.65 -12.18 -4.86
N SER A 481 -13.86 -12.78 -4.94
CA SER A 481 -14.79 -12.50 -6.04
C SER A 481 -15.29 -11.06 -6.06
N GLU A 482 -15.46 -10.41 -4.91
CA GLU A 482 -15.81 -8.99 -4.86
C GLU A 482 -14.71 -8.12 -5.48
N ILE A 483 -13.46 -8.34 -5.09
CA ILE A 483 -12.32 -7.59 -5.63
C ILE A 483 -12.12 -7.88 -7.13
N ILE A 484 -12.22 -9.13 -7.55
CA ILE A 484 -12.11 -9.50 -8.96
C ILE A 484 -13.26 -8.90 -9.78
N SER A 485 -14.49 -8.93 -9.26
CA SER A 485 -15.65 -8.41 -10.00
C SER A 485 -15.62 -6.89 -10.15
N ILE A 486 -15.20 -6.12 -9.13
CA ILE A 486 -15.08 -4.66 -9.27
C ILE A 486 -13.94 -4.28 -10.23
N ASN A 487 -12.78 -4.95 -10.18
CA ASN A 487 -11.72 -4.77 -11.16
C ASN A 487 -12.22 -5.02 -12.59
N ASN A 488 -12.90 -6.14 -12.82
CA ASN A 488 -13.47 -6.46 -14.14
C ASN A 488 -14.46 -5.40 -14.61
N ALA A 489 -15.34 -4.93 -13.71
CA ALA A 489 -16.33 -3.90 -14.02
C ALA A 489 -15.65 -2.58 -14.39
N VAL A 490 -14.78 -2.04 -13.55
CA VAL A 490 -14.14 -0.73 -13.78
C VAL A 490 -13.20 -0.78 -14.99
N ARG A 491 -12.27 -1.76 -15.03
CA ARG A 491 -11.32 -1.89 -16.14
C ARG A 491 -12.02 -2.17 -17.47
N GLY A 492 -13.12 -2.93 -17.45
CA GLY A 492 -13.93 -3.23 -18.65
C GLY A 492 -14.67 -2.04 -19.22
N MET A 493 -15.04 -1.06 -18.39
CA MET A 493 -15.74 0.16 -18.81
C MET A 493 -14.80 1.28 -19.25
N LEU A 494 -13.53 1.30 -18.84
CA LEU A 494 -12.54 2.23 -19.39
C LEU A 494 -12.40 2.00 -20.89
N VAL A 495 -12.29 3.07 -21.69
CA VAL A 495 -12.29 2.99 -23.15
C VAL A 495 -10.90 3.23 -23.75
N GLY A 496 -10.71 2.80 -24.99
CA GLY A 496 -9.49 3.03 -25.76
C GLY A 496 -8.25 2.47 -25.05
N LYS A 497 -7.18 3.27 -25.08
CA LYS A 497 -5.90 2.99 -24.44
C LYS A 497 -5.78 3.70 -23.08
N ASP A 498 -6.88 3.78 -22.32
CA ASP A 498 -6.84 4.37 -20.99
C ASP A 498 -5.78 3.65 -20.14
N ILE A 499 -4.77 4.39 -19.72
CA ILE A 499 -3.59 3.84 -19.06
C ILE A 499 -3.92 3.21 -17.70
N ARG A 500 -5.02 3.63 -17.08
CA ARG A 500 -5.48 3.13 -15.77
C ARG A 500 -5.97 1.68 -15.82
N LYS A 501 -6.27 1.15 -17.03
CA LYS A 501 -6.56 -0.28 -17.24
C LYS A 501 -5.45 -1.22 -16.79
N ASN A 502 -4.21 -0.73 -16.76
CA ASN A 502 -3.05 -1.54 -16.41
C ASN A 502 -2.82 -1.65 -14.90
N TYR A 503 -3.73 -1.07 -14.10
CA TYR A 503 -3.65 -1.13 -12.64
C TYR A 503 -4.75 -2.01 -12.08
N LEU A 504 -4.39 -2.76 -11.05
CA LEU A 504 -5.29 -3.61 -10.29
C LEU A 504 -5.58 -2.97 -8.95
N PHE A 505 -6.84 -2.89 -8.60
CA PHE A 505 -7.27 -2.70 -7.23
C PHE A 505 -7.01 -4.00 -6.46
N ILE A 506 -6.12 -3.99 -5.48
CA ILE A 506 -5.77 -5.17 -4.70
C ILE A 506 -6.75 -5.36 -3.55
N GLY A 507 -7.31 -4.27 -3.03
CA GLY A 507 -8.30 -4.28 -1.98
C GLY A 507 -8.29 -3.02 -1.14
N ALA A 508 -9.19 -2.98 -0.17
CA ALA A 508 -9.26 -1.92 0.84
C ALA A 508 -9.65 -2.49 2.20
N THR A 509 -9.17 -1.84 3.26
CA THR A 509 -9.51 -2.16 4.65
C THR A 509 -9.94 -0.91 5.40
N TRP A 510 -10.80 -1.09 6.38
CA TRP A 510 -11.30 -0.11 7.34
C TRP A 510 -11.63 -0.83 8.63
N THR A 511 -12.11 -0.15 9.67
CA THR A 511 -12.45 -0.83 10.91
C THR A 511 -13.96 -1.09 11.03
N PHE A 512 -14.32 -2.12 11.76
CA PHE A 512 -15.72 -2.36 12.10
C PHE A 512 -16.25 -1.23 13.01
N GLY A 513 -17.39 -0.66 12.59
CA GLY A 513 -18.07 0.43 13.30
C GLY A 513 -17.38 1.79 13.25
N GLY A 514 -16.39 2.03 12.37
CA GLY A 514 -15.67 3.29 12.28
C GLY A 514 -14.89 3.63 13.56
N ALA A 515 -14.54 2.62 14.34
CA ALA A 515 -13.85 2.77 15.61
C ALA A 515 -12.33 2.91 15.40
N GLY A 516 -11.62 3.41 16.40
CA GLY A 516 -10.16 3.44 16.38
C GLY A 516 -9.58 2.04 16.21
N PRO A 517 -8.61 1.86 15.30
CA PRO A 517 -8.01 0.55 15.07
C PRO A 517 -7.37 -0.03 16.33
N ASN A 518 -7.55 -1.31 16.57
CA ASN A 518 -6.96 -2.02 17.70
C ASN A 518 -5.76 -2.91 17.29
N GLY A 519 -5.35 -2.85 16.00
CA GLY A 519 -4.26 -3.64 15.45
C GLY A 519 -4.62 -5.07 15.05
N ASN A 520 -5.80 -5.53 15.36
CA ASN A 520 -6.26 -6.87 15.01
C ASN A 520 -6.94 -6.90 13.63
N VAL A 521 -6.86 -8.05 12.99
CA VAL A 521 -7.66 -8.40 11.83
C VAL A 521 -8.73 -9.36 12.26
N TYR A 522 -9.95 -9.15 11.84
CA TYR A 522 -11.00 -10.13 12.08
C TYR A 522 -10.84 -11.30 11.10
N PRO A 523 -10.42 -12.48 11.54
CA PRO A 523 -10.02 -13.57 10.64
C PRO A 523 -11.15 -14.47 10.18
N TYR A 524 -12.36 -14.32 10.74
CA TYR A 524 -13.50 -15.18 10.46
C TYR A 524 -14.75 -14.37 10.19
N GLY A 525 -15.56 -14.81 9.23
CA GLY A 525 -16.90 -14.31 9.07
C GLY A 525 -17.68 -14.64 10.33
N ALA A 526 -18.06 -13.62 11.05
CA ALA A 526 -19.04 -13.72 12.10
C ALA A 526 -20.23 -12.89 11.69
N VAL A 527 -21.34 -13.18 12.34
CA VAL A 527 -22.48 -12.26 12.32
C VAL A 527 -22.00 -10.93 12.85
N ASN A 528 -22.41 -9.83 12.22
CA ASN A 528 -21.97 -8.47 12.52
C ASN A 528 -21.89 -8.14 14.03
N ASP A 529 -22.76 -8.71 14.86
CA ASP A 529 -22.83 -8.47 16.30
C ASP A 529 -21.68 -9.08 17.11
N SER A 530 -20.83 -9.91 16.51
CA SER A 530 -19.70 -10.57 17.19
C SER A 530 -18.34 -10.05 16.75
N ILE A 531 -18.26 -9.12 15.79
CA ILE A 531 -17.01 -8.48 15.38
C ILE A 531 -16.64 -7.41 16.41
N PRO A 532 -15.44 -7.46 17.01
CA PRO A 532 -15.00 -6.40 17.90
C PRO A 532 -14.86 -5.05 17.16
N HIS A 533 -15.32 -3.98 17.80
CA HIS A 533 -15.10 -2.64 17.28
C HIS A 533 -13.59 -2.34 17.17
N GLY A 534 -13.18 -1.79 16.05
CA GLY A 534 -11.77 -1.47 15.77
C GLY A 534 -10.97 -2.59 15.11
N ASP A 535 -11.50 -3.80 14.97
CA ASP A 535 -10.88 -4.83 14.14
C ASP A 535 -10.90 -4.41 12.66
N ALA A 536 -9.82 -4.71 11.94
CA ALA A 536 -9.74 -4.50 10.50
C ALA A 536 -10.71 -5.43 9.76
N ILE A 537 -11.50 -4.85 8.87
CA ILE A 537 -12.47 -5.54 8.00
C ILE A 537 -12.28 -5.15 6.53
N GLY A 538 -13.10 -5.67 5.64
CA GLY A 538 -12.86 -5.57 4.20
C GLY A 538 -11.82 -6.61 3.77
N THR A 539 -10.78 -6.21 3.04
CA THR A 539 -9.63 -7.08 2.74
C THR A 539 -8.56 -6.90 3.83
N GLY A 540 -8.86 -7.38 5.05
CA GLY A 540 -8.12 -7.06 6.27
C GLY A 540 -6.63 -7.44 6.27
N GLN A 541 -6.20 -8.46 5.52
CA GLN A 541 -4.80 -8.88 5.38
C GLN A 541 -4.15 -8.33 4.10
N LEU A 542 -4.45 -7.08 3.79
CA LEU A 542 -4.01 -6.38 2.60
C LEU A 542 -2.53 -6.02 2.65
N SER A 543 -1.83 -6.23 1.53
CA SER A 543 -0.45 -5.79 1.33
C SER A 543 -0.21 -5.39 -0.13
N ASN A 544 0.70 -4.43 -0.34
CA ASN A 544 1.19 -4.04 -1.65
C ASN A 544 2.56 -4.66 -1.90
N SER A 545 2.74 -5.33 -3.03
CA SER A 545 3.99 -6.03 -3.33
C SER A 545 5.21 -5.12 -3.50
N THR A 546 5.00 -3.80 -3.60
CA THR A 546 6.08 -2.81 -3.74
C THR A 546 6.35 -2.00 -2.46
N MET A 547 5.51 -2.14 -1.44
CA MET A 547 5.62 -1.43 -0.16
C MET A 547 5.76 -2.42 1.01
N GLU A 548 4.87 -3.41 1.10
CA GLU A 548 4.90 -4.45 2.12
C GLU A 548 5.53 -5.76 1.62
N THR A 549 6.45 -5.70 0.65
CA THR A 549 7.03 -6.85 -0.05
C THR A 549 7.51 -7.95 0.90
N TYR A 550 8.22 -7.58 1.95
CA TYR A 550 8.90 -8.50 2.84
C TYR A 550 8.10 -8.88 4.09
N VAL A 551 6.95 -8.26 4.30
CA VAL A 551 6.10 -8.44 5.48
C VAL A 551 4.67 -8.85 5.13
N GLN A 552 4.51 -9.51 4.01
CA GLN A 552 3.19 -9.98 3.61
C GLN A 552 2.66 -11.04 4.59
N PRO A 553 1.34 -11.00 4.90
CA PRO A 553 0.72 -12.04 5.70
C PRO A 553 0.95 -13.41 5.06
N SER A 554 1.28 -14.41 5.86
CA SER A 554 1.41 -15.78 5.35
C SER A 554 0.06 -16.50 5.41
N SER A 555 -0.13 -17.49 4.54
CA SER A 555 -1.34 -18.34 4.54
C SER A 555 -1.54 -19.10 5.86
N THR A 556 -0.49 -19.25 6.66
CA THR A 556 -0.52 -19.90 7.98
C THR A 556 -0.93 -18.97 9.12
N ALA A 557 -0.79 -17.66 8.94
CA ALA A 557 -1.23 -16.65 9.92
C ALA A 557 -2.75 -16.38 9.88
N SER A 558 -3.45 -17.03 8.99
CA SER A 558 -4.84 -16.77 8.64
C SER A 558 -5.88 -17.11 9.73
N THR A 559 -5.49 -17.83 10.77
CA THR A 559 -6.35 -18.12 11.94
C THR A 559 -6.00 -17.24 13.14
N ASP A 560 -5.03 -16.35 13.00
CA ASP A 560 -4.57 -15.47 14.07
C ASP A 560 -5.12 -14.05 13.85
N SER A 561 -5.83 -13.52 14.81
CA SER A 561 -6.29 -12.13 14.80
C SER A 561 -5.16 -11.11 14.81
N THR A 562 -3.92 -11.53 15.06
CA THR A 562 -2.71 -10.70 15.01
C THR A 562 -2.03 -10.70 13.66
N ALA A 563 -2.66 -11.20 12.60
CA ALA A 563 -2.13 -11.17 11.25
C ALA A 563 -1.81 -9.73 10.81
N ILE A 564 -0.74 -9.59 10.04
CA ILE A 564 -0.28 -8.27 9.56
C ILE A 564 -1.35 -7.64 8.66
N SER A 565 -1.70 -6.39 8.98
CA SER A 565 -2.62 -5.55 8.22
C SER A 565 -2.11 -4.12 8.21
N CYS A 566 -2.77 -3.21 7.46
CA CYS A 566 -2.50 -1.79 7.54
C CYS A 566 -2.54 -1.30 9.00
N PHE A 567 -3.55 -1.72 9.74
CA PHE A 567 -3.73 -1.31 11.14
C PHE A 567 -2.82 -2.00 12.15
N SER A 568 -2.03 -3.00 11.75
CA SER A 568 -0.95 -3.51 12.62
C SER A 568 0.14 -2.46 12.88
N CYS A 569 0.33 -1.53 11.91
CA CYS A 569 1.26 -0.40 12.02
C CYS A 569 0.56 0.93 12.30
N HIS A 570 -0.64 1.12 11.74
CA HIS A 570 -1.39 2.37 11.78
C HIS A 570 -2.50 2.34 12.85
N HIS A 571 -2.10 2.11 14.10
CA HIS A 571 -2.97 2.18 15.27
C HIS A 571 -2.20 2.67 16.48
N HIS A 572 -2.88 3.27 17.44
CA HIS A 572 -2.32 3.57 18.74
C HIS A 572 -3.41 3.50 19.81
N LYS A 573 -3.39 2.47 20.65
CA LYS A 573 -4.33 2.28 21.77
C LYS A 573 -5.81 2.42 21.38
N SER A 574 -6.20 1.91 20.23
CA SER A 574 -7.54 2.07 19.65
C SER A 574 -8.00 3.53 19.50
N GLY A 575 -7.05 4.44 19.27
CA GLY A 575 -7.30 5.88 19.09
C GLY A 575 -7.74 6.23 17.67
N LEU A 576 -8.39 7.39 17.55
CA LEU A 576 -8.81 7.99 16.28
C LEU A 576 -8.07 9.30 15.97
N LYS A 577 -7.11 9.68 16.80
CA LYS A 577 -6.34 10.90 16.55
C LYS A 577 -5.58 10.78 15.24
N PRO A 578 -5.53 11.83 14.43
CA PRO A 578 -4.82 11.78 13.15
C PRO A 578 -3.37 11.30 13.26
N GLY A 579 -2.65 11.64 14.32
CA GLY A 579 -1.29 11.18 14.56
C GLY A 579 -1.17 9.70 14.96
N ASP A 580 -2.26 9.06 15.38
CA ASP A 580 -2.30 7.62 15.65
C ASP A 580 -2.45 6.81 14.35
N LEU A 581 -3.04 7.42 13.31
CA LEU A 581 -3.37 6.79 12.03
C LEU A 581 -2.34 7.12 10.95
N SER A 582 -1.95 8.39 10.85
CA SER A 582 -0.99 8.89 9.85
C SER A 582 0.35 9.21 10.51
N HIS A 583 1.38 8.46 10.18
CA HIS A 583 2.73 8.62 10.75
C HIS A 583 3.38 9.95 10.37
N VAL A 584 2.90 10.63 9.34
CA VAL A 584 3.43 11.95 8.94
C VAL A 584 2.71 13.10 9.63
N PHE A 585 1.51 12.91 10.18
CA PHE A 585 0.67 13.99 10.69
C PHE A 585 1.35 14.83 11.78
N GLU A 586 1.93 14.20 12.80
CA GLU A 586 2.58 14.92 13.90
C GLU A 586 3.97 15.46 13.54
N ASP A 587 4.61 14.89 12.53
CA ASP A 587 5.90 15.38 12.04
C ASP A 587 5.75 16.61 11.16
N LEU A 588 4.58 16.79 10.54
CA LEU A 588 4.32 17.89 9.64
C LEU A 588 4.20 19.23 10.38
N ILE A 589 4.93 20.22 9.90
CA ILE A 589 4.77 21.59 10.35
C ILE A 589 3.62 22.28 9.62
N SER A 590 3.05 23.30 10.26
CA SER A 590 1.97 24.11 9.70
C SER A 590 2.35 24.75 8.36
N LEU A 591 1.39 24.84 7.45
CA LEU A 591 1.54 25.64 6.24
C LEU A 591 1.72 27.12 6.62
N PRO A 592 2.63 27.84 5.96
CA PRO A 592 2.73 29.27 6.14
C PRO A 592 1.47 29.97 5.61
N PRO A 593 1.09 31.12 6.17
CA PRO A 593 0.06 31.97 5.58
C PRO A 593 0.44 32.31 4.13
N ASN A 594 -0.55 32.40 3.25
CA ASN A 594 -0.30 32.83 1.88
C ASN A 594 0.04 34.33 1.89
N THR A 595 1.32 34.65 1.78
CA THR A 595 1.83 36.03 1.72
C THR A 595 1.77 36.61 0.30
N GLN A 596 1.18 35.92 -0.65
CA GLN A 596 0.95 36.51 -1.97
C GLN A 596 -0.05 37.65 -1.82
N THR A 597 0.46 38.87 -1.72
CA THR A 597 -0.28 40.10 -1.93
C THR A 597 -1.05 39.96 -3.24
N VAL A 598 -2.37 39.99 -3.16
CA VAL A 598 -3.21 40.16 -4.32
C VAL A 598 -2.79 41.47 -4.99
N VAL A 599 -1.93 41.38 -5.98
CA VAL A 599 -1.73 42.49 -6.91
C VAL A 599 -3.08 42.62 -7.63
N LYS A 600 -3.83 43.64 -7.25
CA LYS A 600 -5.10 44.00 -7.88
C LYS A 600 -4.92 44.31 -9.35
#